data_f69124b2d538161d838ac06e56c239bb
#
_entry.id   f69124b2d538161d838ac06e56c239bb
#
_cell.length_a   1.000
_cell.length_b   1.000
_cell.length_c   1.000
_cell.angle_alpha   90.00
_cell.angle_beta   90.00
_cell.angle_gamma   90.00
#
_symmetry.space_group_name_H-M   'P 1'
#
loop_
_entity.id
_entity.type
_entity.pdbx_description
1 polymer ?
#
loop_
_entity_poly.entity_id
_entity_poly.type
_entity_poly.pdbx_seq_one_letter_code
_entity_poly.pdbx_strand_id
1 'polypeptide(L)'
;ITRGRVNKLSHLCSIVDMLSYYKINMLQLYVEDAFMFREFCGIITEDEALTPAEMLELDEYCFDHFIDLVPSLSTFGHMYTLLQSDKYKHLCELENFEPKREYWMEKQWHHTIDPYNPESAEVVTSMIEQYIPLFRSKYFNICCDETLDLCHGRNSGKDTGEAFIHHASKLLSVLRAHGKTAMLWGDVCMAHADLVKANISPDDVIILNWCYHKVVPDWLGWVFDDM
;
A
#
# COMPACT_ATOMS: atom_id res chain seq x y z
N ILE A 1 -4.73 -11.03 -0.57
CA ILE A 1 -3.34 -10.59 -0.78
C ILE A 1 -2.94 -10.97 -2.19
N THR A 2 -2.62 -10.00 -3.01
CA THR A 2 -2.15 -10.16 -4.40
C THR A 2 -0.66 -9.85 -4.45
N ARG A 3 0.12 -10.75 -3.83
CA ARG A 3 1.54 -10.60 -3.57
C ARG A 3 2.29 -11.82 -4.12
N GLY A 4 3.25 -11.59 -5.00
CA GLY A 4 4.07 -12.65 -5.61
C GLY A 4 3.35 -13.54 -6.63
N ARG A 5 2.03 -13.45 -6.76
CA ARG A 5 1.19 -14.05 -7.81
C ARG A 5 -0.14 -13.32 -7.89
N VAL A 6 -0.65 -13.16 -9.11
CA VAL A 6 -1.98 -12.63 -9.35
C VAL A 6 -2.98 -13.75 -9.58
N ASN A 7 -4.16 -13.62 -9.02
CA ASN A 7 -5.27 -14.52 -9.33
C ASN A 7 -5.88 -14.11 -10.67
N LYS A 8 -6.33 -15.11 -11.46
CA LYS A 8 -7.13 -14.84 -12.65
C LYS A 8 -8.42 -14.12 -12.24
N LEU A 9 -8.90 -13.20 -13.08
CA LEU A 9 -10.12 -12.46 -12.85
C LEU A 9 -11.31 -13.37 -12.49
N SER A 10 -11.48 -14.50 -13.21
CA SER A 10 -12.54 -15.47 -12.93
C SER A 10 -12.49 -16.04 -11.50
N HIS A 11 -11.30 -16.20 -10.93
CA HIS A 11 -11.16 -16.65 -9.54
C HIS A 11 -11.50 -15.52 -8.56
N LEU A 12 -11.10 -14.28 -8.86
CA LEU A 12 -11.50 -13.12 -8.07
C LEU A 12 -13.02 -12.94 -8.05
N CYS A 13 -13.70 -13.11 -9.19
CA CYS A 13 -15.16 -13.12 -9.26
C CYS A 13 -15.77 -14.22 -8.37
N SER A 14 -15.20 -15.43 -8.36
CA SER A 14 -15.67 -16.50 -7.47
C SER A 14 -15.49 -16.14 -5.96
N ILE A 15 -14.46 -15.38 -5.63
CA ILE A 15 -14.28 -14.84 -4.28
C ILE A 15 -15.37 -13.80 -3.97
N VAL A 16 -15.70 -12.93 -4.92
CA VAL A 16 -16.77 -11.93 -4.77
C VAL A 16 -18.12 -12.63 -4.54
N ASP A 17 -18.45 -13.70 -5.28
CA ASP A 17 -19.66 -14.51 -5.07
C ASP A 17 -19.74 -15.02 -3.63
N MET A 18 -18.63 -15.58 -3.14
CA MET A 18 -18.54 -16.08 -1.77
C MET A 18 -18.73 -14.96 -0.74
N LEU A 19 -18.05 -13.83 -0.92
CA LEU A 19 -18.14 -12.67 -0.04
C LEU A 19 -19.59 -12.13 0.01
N SER A 20 -20.23 -11.99 -1.15
CA SER A 20 -21.62 -11.57 -1.28
C SER A 20 -22.57 -12.52 -0.56
N TYR A 21 -22.36 -13.84 -0.71
CA TYR A 21 -23.16 -14.85 0.00
C TYR A 21 -23.08 -14.67 1.52
N TYR A 22 -21.91 -14.36 2.07
CA TYR A 22 -21.71 -14.08 3.49
C TYR A 22 -22.01 -12.63 3.89
N LYS A 23 -22.57 -11.81 3.00
CA LYS A 23 -22.93 -10.41 3.24
C LYS A 23 -21.74 -9.52 3.64
N ILE A 24 -20.57 -9.84 3.14
CA ILE A 24 -19.39 -8.97 3.23
C ILE A 24 -19.53 -7.92 2.13
N ASN A 25 -19.44 -6.66 2.50
CA ASN A 25 -19.73 -5.51 1.63
C ASN A 25 -18.51 -4.66 1.26
N MET A 26 -17.30 -5.12 1.60
CA MET A 26 -16.06 -4.44 1.25
C MET A 26 -14.97 -5.47 0.96
N LEU A 27 -14.22 -5.25 -0.12
CA LEU A 27 -13.07 -6.05 -0.51
C LEU A 27 -11.89 -5.13 -0.77
N GLN A 28 -10.72 -5.46 -0.26
CA GLN A 28 -9.45 -4.84 -0.62
C GLN A 28 -8.51 -5.90 -1.20
N LEU A 29 -7.91 -5.60 -2.35
CA LEU A 29 -6.78 -6.35 -2.87
C LEU A 29 -5.51 -5.65 -2.39
N TYR A 30 -4.70 -6.33 -1.56
CA TYR A 30 -3.41 -5.81 -1.15
C TYR A 30 -2.43 -5.94 -2.33
N VAL A 31 -2.15 -4.84 -3.01
CA VAL A 31 -1.36 -4.81 -4.24
C VAL A 31 0.03 -4.24 -3.98
N GLU A 32 1.06 -5.02 -4.26
CA GLU A 32 2.47 -4.58 -4.36
C GLU A 32 2.84 -4.38 -5.84
N ASP A 33 2.90 -5.47 -6.58
CA ASP A 33 3.34 -5.55 -7.98
C ASP A 33 2.32 -6.27 -8.90
N ALA A 34 1.17 -6.65 -8.37
CA ALA A 34 0.15 -7.43 -9.09
C ALA A 34 -0.84 -6.60 -9.91
N PHE A 35 -0.48 -5.38 -10.26
CA PHE A 35 -1.22 -4.53 -11.21
C PHE A 35 -0.26 -3.87 -12.20
N MET A 36 -0.68 -3.78 -13.47
CA MET A 36 0.16 -3.29 -14.57
C MET A 36 0.21 -1.76 -14.59
N PHE A 37 0.99 -1.18 -13.67
CA PHE A 37 1.36 0.23 -13.74
C PHE A 37 2.40 0.49 -14.82
N ARG A 38 2.44 1.70 -15.37
CA ARG A 38 3.47 2.12 -16.33
C ARG A 38 4.88 2.00 -15.77
N GLU A 39 5.02 2.19 -14.47
CA GLU A 39 6.27 2.09 -13.73
C GLU A 39 6.84 0.68 -13.76
N PHE A 40 6.00 -0.34 -13.84
CA PHE A 40 6.39 -1.74 -13.93
C PHE A 40 6.67 -2.22 -15.36
N CYS A 41 6.49 -1.38 -16.37
CA CYS A 41 6.77 -1.76 -17.75
C CYS A 41 8.24 -2.15 -17.92
N GLY A 42 8.47 -3.39 -18.38
CA GLY A 42 9.80 -4.00 -18.51
C GLY A 42 10.40 -4.54 -17.21
N ILE A 43 9.65 -4.50 -16.10
CA ILE A 43 10.05 -5.09 -14.80
C ILE A 43 9.29 -6.39 -14.55
N ILE A 44 7.98 -6.38 -14.79
CA ILE A 44 7.10 -7.56 -14.71
C ILE A 44 6.48 -7.85 -16.06
N THR A 45 5.95 -9.06 -16.24
CA THR A 45 5.25 -9.49 -17.45
C THR A 45 3.74 -9.34 -17.30
N GLU A 46 3.01 -9.27 -18.43
CA GLU A 46 1.54 -9.06 -18.41
C GLU A 46 0.77 -10.19 -17.72
N ASP A 47 1.31 -11.39 -17.66
CA ASP A 47 0.71 -12.53 -16.96
C ASP A 47 0.96 -12.55 -15.44
N GLU A 48 1.78 -11.64 -14.96
CA GLU A 48 2.10 -11.47 -13.53
C GLU A 48 1.22 -10.42 -12.83
N ALA A 49 0.40 -9.67 -13.57
CA ALA A 49 -0.37 -8.56 -13.02
C ALA A 49 -1.76 -8.44 -13.66
N LEU A 50 -2.70 -7.86 -12.91
CA LEU A 50 -4.01 -7.46 -13.44
C LEU A 50 -3.87 -6.24 -14.34
N THR A 51 -4.56 -6.26 -15.46
CA THR A 51 -4.66 -5.13 -16.36
C THR A 51 -5.70 -4.10 -15.89
N PRO A 52 -5.63 -2.85 -16.35
CA PRO A 52 -6.70 -1.86 -16.07
C PRO A 52 -8.10 -2.34 -16.51
N ALA A 53 -8.21 -3.07 -17.62
CA ALA A 53 -9.48 -3.61 -18.09
C ALA A 53 -10.06 -4.66 -17.14
N GLU A 54 -9.22 -5.59 -16.66
CA GLU A 54 -9.62 -6.59 -15.67
C GLU A 54 -10.00 -5.95 -14.32
N MET A 55 -9.32 -4.89 -13.92
CA MET A 55 -9.66 -4.18 -12.68
C MET A 55 -11.00 -3.46 -12.78
N LEU A 56 -11.29 -2.82 -13.92
CA LEU A 56 -12.60 -2.23 -14.18
C LEU A 56 -13.72 -3.28 -14.18
N GLU A 57 -13.48 -4.44 -14.81
CA GLU A 57 -14.44 -5.55 -14.82
C GLU A 57 -14.66 -6.10 -13.39
N LEU A 58 -13.62 -6.19 -12.59
CA LEU A 58 -13.73 -6.61 -11.19
C LEU A 58 -14.51 -5.60 -10.35
N ASP A 59 -14.27 -4.30 -10.54
CA ASP A 59 -15.00 -3.24 -9.84
C ASP A 59 -16.50 -3.25 -10.18
N GLU A 60 -16.83 -3.44 -11.48
CA GLU A 60 -18.22 -3.62 -11.92
C GLU A 60 -18.86 -4.86 -11.30
N TYR A 61 -18.13 -5.99 -11.31
CA TYR A 61 -18.61 -7.23 -10.74
C TYR A 61 -18.85 -7.11 -9.22
N CYS A 62 -17.95 -6.46 -8.50
CA CYS A 62 -18.14 -6.16 -7.07
C CYS A 62 -19.37 -5.28 -6.83
N PHE A 63 -19.55 -4.23 -7.64
CA PHE A 63 -20.70 -3.33 -7.55
C PHE A 63 -22.03 -4.07 -7.72
N ASP A 64 -22.14 -4.94 -8.69
CA ASP A 64 -23.35 -5.75 -8.95
C ASP A 64 -23.65 -6.74 -7.79
N HIS A 65 -22.63 -7.07 -6.99
CA HIS A 65 -22.74 -7.93 -5.81
C HIS A 65 -22.80 -7.14 -4.48
N PHE A 66 -23.01 -5.82 -4.54
CA PHE A 66 -23.10 -4.92 -3.37
C PHE A 66 -21.81 -4.92 -2.51
N ILE A 67 -20.66 -5.07 -3.16
CA ILE A 67 -19.33 -5.02 -2.53
C ILE A 67 -18.61 -3.78 -3.03
N ASP A 68 -18.11 -2.97 -2.12
CA ASP A 68 -17.22 -1.85 -2.41
C ASP A 68 -15.80 -2.40 -2.61
N LEU A 69 -15.29 -2.33 -3.84
CA LEU A 69 -13.90 -2.69 -4.14
C LEU A 69 -13.00 -1.50 -3.83
N VAL A 70 -12.32 -1.55 -2.69
CA VAL A 70 -11.42 -0.50 -2.25
C VAL A 70 -10.02 -0.72 -2.84
N PRO A 71 -9.47 0.24 -3.62
CA PRO A 71 -8.09 0.16 -4.07
C PRO A 71 -7.14 0.15 -2.89
N SER A 72 -6.14 -0.72 -2.96
CA SER A 72 -5.08 -0.84 -1.96
C SER A 72 -3.75 -1.03 -2.68
N LEU A 73 -2.80 -0.16 -2.41
CA LEU A 73 -1.52 -0.09 -3.10
C LEU A 73 -0.39 0.17 -2.11
N SER A 74 0.66 -0.65 -2.15
CA SER A 74 1.89 -0.39 -1.43
C SER A 74 2.58 0.83 -2.01
N THR A 75 2.73 1.88 -1.19
CA THR A 75 3.21 3.19 -1.62
C THR A 75 4.45 3.67 -0.86
N PHE A 76 4.90 2.93 0.15
CA PHE A 76 6.05 3.29 0.97
C PHE A 76 6.96 2.09 1.24
N GLY A 77 6.54 1.14 2.11
CA GLY A 77 7.13 -0.18 2.23
C GLY A 77 6.64 -1.12 1.12
N HIS A 78 7.13 -2.35 1.09
CA HIS A 78 6.72 -3.41 0.16
C HIS A 78 6.87 -3.07 -1.34
N MET A 79 7.79 -2.18 -1.70
CA MET A 79 8.05 -1.78 -3.08
C MET A 79 9.25 -2.53 -3.69
N TYR A 80 9.57 -3.70 -3.16
CA TYR A 80 10.76 -4.48 -3.50
C TYR A 80 10.93 -4.70 -5.01
N THR A 81 9.90 -5.16 -5.70
CA THR A 81 9.95 -5.45 -7.15
C THR A 81 10.30 -4.20 -7.96
N LEU A 82 9.74 -3.05 -7.60
CA LEU A 82 10.07 -1.78 -8.24
C LEU A 82 11.51 -1.35 -7.93
N LEU A 83 11.87 -1.37 -6.65
CA LEU A 83 13.14 -0.84 -6.14
C LEU A 83 14.35 -1.73 -6.45
N GLN A 84 14.17 -2.98 -6.87
CA GLN A 84 15.23 -3.82 -7.41
C GLN A 84 15.57 -3.52 -8.87
N SER A 85 14.65 -2.88 -9.59
CA SER A 85 14.86 -2.63 -11.00
C SER A 85 16.00 -1.62 -11.23
N ASP A 86 16.74 -1.78 -12.33
CA ASP A 86 17.78 -0.83 -12.70
C ASP A 86 17.25 0.59 -12.87
N LYS A 87 15.98 0.73 -13.20
CA LYS A 87 15.30 2.01 -13.39
C LYS A 87 15.06 2.75 -12.08
N TYR A 88 14.69 2.05 -11.00
CA TYR A 88 14.22 2.69 -9.76
C TYR A 88 15.04 2.35 -8.50
N LYS A 89 16.07 1.52 -8.60
CA LYS A 89 16.92 1.16 -7.44
C LYS A 89 17.56 2.35 -6.73
N HIS A 90 17.73 3.46 -7.44
CA HIS A 90 18.27 4.70 -6.88
C HIS A 90 17.27 5.40 -5.93
N LEU A 91 16.01 4.99 -5.93
CA LEU A 91 14.96 5.46 -5.01
C LEU A 91 14.84 4.59 -3.74
N CYS A 92 15.58 3.48 -3.64
CA CYS A 92 15.56 2.65 -2.45
C CYS A 92 16.23 3.36 -1.27
N GLU A 93 15.62 3.28 -0.09
CA GLU A 93 16.19 3.82 1.16
C GLU A 93 17.56 3.22 1.46
N LEU A 94 17.70 1.89 1.28
CA LEU A 94 18.99 1.22 1.42
C LEU A 94 19.80 1.30 0.12
N GLU A 95 21.02 1.86 0.20
CA GLU A 95 21.97 1.86 -0.89
C GLU A 95 22.62 0.49 -1.07
N ASN A 96 23.14 0.24 -2.27
CA ASN A 96 23.96 -0.95 -2.58
C ASN A 96 23.27 -2.30 -2.31
N PHE A 97 21.97 -2.36 -2.63
CA PHE A 97 21.27 -3.62 -2.63
C PHE A 97 21.84 -4.54 -3.72
N GLU A 98 22.48 -5.63 -3.29
CA GLU A 98 22.76 -6.77 -4.16
C GLU A 98 21.69 -7.84 -3.92
N PRO A 99 20.89 -8.24 -4.93
CA PRO A 99 19.88 -9.26 -4.77
C PRO A 99 20.56 -10.58 -4.37
N LYS A 100 20.52 -10.89 -3.09
CA LYS A 100 20.80 -12.23 -2.60
C LYS A 100 19.51 -13.01 -2.71
N ARG A 101 19.63 -14.32 -3.04
CA ARG A 101 18.48 -15.20 -3.25
C ARG A 101 17.29 -14.89 -2.33
N GLU A 102 16.11 -14.90 -2.94
CA GLU A 102 14.76 -14.65 -2.46
C GLU A 102 14.36 -15.22 -1.10
N TYR A 103 14.95 -14.77 -0.02
CA TYR A 103 14.38 -15.02 1.29
C TYR A 103 13.39 -13.90 1.63
N TRP A 104 12.25 -14.29 2.20
CA TRP A 104 11.23 -13.39 2.76
C TRP A 104 11.85 -12.24 3.57
N MET A 105 12.85 -12.51 4.39
CA MET A 105 13.56 -11.51 5.19
C MET A 105 14.28 -10.45 4.33
N GLU A 106 14.79 -10.80 3.16
CA GLU A 106 15.46 -9.83 2.28
C GLU A 106 14.47 -8.89 1.62
N LYS A 107 13.26 -9.36 1.30
CA LYS A 107 12.19 -8.52 0.78
C LYS A 107 11.72 -7.48 1.80
N GLN A 108 11.89 -7.73 3.09
CA GLN A 108 11.52 -6.78 4.15
C GLN A 108 12.58 -5.71 4.42
N TRP A 109 13.81 -5.94 3.96
CA TRP A 109 14.93 -5.01 4.10
C TRP A 109 15.39 -4.55 2.74
N HIS A 110 14.90 -3.83 1.97
CA HIS A 110 15.24 -3.26 0.66
C HIS A 110 13.96 -2.97 -0.13
N HIS A 111 12.95 -2.51 0.57
CA HIS A 111 11.67 -2.30 -0.07
C HIS A 111 11.01 -0.95 0.27
N THR A 112 11.62 -0.16 1.14
CA THR A 112 11.12 1.20 1.45
C THR A 112 11.69 2.20 0.47
N ILE A 113 10.81 2.99 -0.14
CA ILE A 113 11.22 4.06 -1.04
C ILE A 113 11.74 5.26 -0.22
N ASP A 114 12.77 5.96 -0.71
CA ASP A 114 13.34 7.15 -0.05
C ASP A 114 12.29 8.28 0.01
N PRO A 115 11.77 8.65 1.18
CA PRO A 115 10.71 9.64 1.33
C PRO A 115 11.15 11.08 0.97
N TYR A 116 12.44 11.35 0.99
CA TYR A 116 12.99 12.68 0.75
C TYR A 116 13.47 12.88 -0.69
N ASN A 117 13.57 11.82 -1.48
CA ASN A 117 13.82 11.96 -2.91
C ASN A 117 12.54 12.47 -3.61
N PRO A 118 12.59 13.63 -4.30
CA PRO A 118 11.39 14.16 -4.97
C PRO A 118 10.82 13.22 -6.04
N GLU A 119 11.66 12.46 -6.74
CA GLU A 119 11.24 11.48 -7.74
C GLU A 119 10.42 10.35 -7.11
N SER A 120 10.69 9.99 -5.85
CA SER A 120 9.89 9.00 -5.12
C SER A 120 8.42 9.40 -5.04
N ALA A 121 8.15 10.65 -4.68
CA ALA A 121 6.80 11.17 -4.60
C ALA A 121 6.12 11.22 -5.99
N GLU A 122 6.87 11.56 -7.04
CA GLU A 122 6.37 11.59 -8.43
C GLU A 122 5.98 10.18 -8.91
N VAL A 123 6.83 9.19 -8.69
CA VAL A 123 6.57 7.78 -9.06
C VAL A 123 5.32 7.25 -8.36
N VAL A 124 5.24 7.41 -7.04
CA VAL A 124 4.10 6.91 -6.26
C VAL A 124 2.82 7.66 -6.62
N THR A 125 2.87 8.98 -6.78
CA THR A 125 1.70 9.77 -7.22
C THR A 125 1.22 9.31 -8.59
N SER A 126 2.13 9.08 -9.54
CA SER A 126 1.78 8.55 -10.87
C SER A 126 1.06 7.21 -10.80
N MET A 127 1.50 6.30 -9.92
CA MET A 127 0.81 5.02 -9.70
C MET A 127 -0.59 5.23 -9.11
N ILE A 128 -0.73 6.07 -8.10
CA ILE A 128 -2.03 6.40 -7.48
C ILE A 128 -3.00 6.99 -8.52
N GLU A 129 -2.54 7.95 -9.33
CA GLU A 129 -3.36 8.61 -10.36
C GLU A 129 -3.81 7.66 -11.49
N GLN A 130 -3.00 6.65 -11.81
CA GLN A 130 -3.39 5.59 -12.75
C GLN A 130 -4.44 4.66 -12.15
N TYR A 131 -4.41 4.46 -10.83
CA TYR A 131 -5.25 3.48 -10.14
C TYR A 131 -6.61 4.04 -9.73
N ILE A 132 -6.68 5.29 -9.26
CA ILE A 132 -7.92 5.95 -8.79
C ILE A 132 -9.10 5.81 -9.78
N PRO A 133 -8.96 6.07 -11.09
CA PRO A 133 -10.10 6.08 -12.01
C PRO A 133 -10.72 4.71 -12.26
N LEU A 134 -10.09 3.64 -11.80
CA LEU A 134 -10.57 2.28 -11.98
C LEU A 134 -11.57 1.83 -10.92
N PHE A 135 -11.83 2.66 -9.90
CA PHE A 135 -12.63 2.28 -8.74
C PHE A 135 -13.71 3.30 -8.40
N ARG A 136 -14.91 2.82 -8.16
CA ARG A 136 -16.04 3.60 -7.64
C ARG A 136 -15.87 4.00 -6.19
N SER A 137 -15.11 3.22 -5.41
CA SER A 137 -14.91 3.45 -3.99
C SER A 137 -14.47 4.89 -3.68
N LYS A 138 -15.05 5.46 -2.64
CA LYS A 138 -14.58 6.74 -2.08
C LYS A 138 -13.31 6.59 -1.23
N TYR A 139 -12.92 5.37 -0.92
CA TYR A 139 -11.74 5.04 -0.13
C TYR A 139 -10.56 4.67 -1.02
N PHE A 140 -9.37 4.85 -0.48
CA PHE A 140 -8.12 4.38 -1.08
C PHE A 140 -7.13 4.03 0.02
N ASN A 141 -6.67 2.78 0.09
CA ASN A 141 -5.65 2.36 1.03
C ASN A 141 -4.26 2.53 0.41
N ILE A 142 -3.48 3.47 0.94
CA ILE A 142 -2.08 3.70 0.52
C ILE A 142 -1.09 2.82 1.28
N CYS A 143 -1.57 1.89 2.09
CA CYS A 143 -0.81 0.93 2.89
C CYS A 143 0.17 1.60 3.86
N CYS A 144 1.40 1.90 3.46
CA CYS A 144 2.46 2.50 4.26
C CYS A 144 2.91 1.66 5.47
N ASP A 145 2.72 0.35 5.41
CA ASP A 145 3.08 -0.62 6.44
C ASP A 145 4.54 -1.10 6.33
N GLU A 146 5.03 -1.66 7.43
CA GLU A 146 6.30 -2.39 7.55
C GLU A 146 7.51 -1.70 6.90
N THR A 147 7.68 -0.39 7.08
CA THR A 147 8.82 0.38 6.57
C THR A 147 10.10 0.12 7.40
N LEU A 148 10.52 -1.16 7.49
CA LEU A 148 11.56 -1.62 8.41
C LEU A 148 12.96 -1.03 8.15
N ASP A 149 13.25 -0.68 6.91
CA ASP A 149 14.52 -0.11 6.48
C ASP A 149 14.52 1.44 6.46
N LEU A 150 13.41 2.07 6.84
CA LEU A 150 13.31 3.54 6.88
C LEU A 150 14.34 4.15 7.82
N CYS A 151 15.10 5.11 7.34
CA CYS A 151 16.19 5.79 8.03
C CYS A 151 17.38 4.88 8.43
N HIS A 152 17.53 3.73 7.77
CA HIS A 152 18.70 2.86 7.95
C HIS A 152 19.71 2.95 6.79
N GLY A 153 19.45 3.77 5.78
CA GLY A 153 20.28 3.97 4.59
C GLY A 153 20.56 5.43 4.29
N ARG A 154 20.01 5.93 3.18
CA ARG A 154 20.19 7.31 2.69
C ARG A 154 19.80 8.37 3.72
N ASN A 155 18.81 8.07 4.51
CA ASN A 155 18.27 8.95 5.52
C ASN A 155 18.72 8.59 6.95
N SER A 156 19.83 7.87 7.06
CA SER A 156 20.40 7.49 8.36
C SER A 156 20.59 8.72 9.26
N GLY A 157 20.11 8.59 10.52
CA GLY A 157 20.17 9.65 11.51
C GLY A 157 18.98 10.62 11.51
N LYS A 158 18.05 10.50 10.58
CA LYS A 158 16.76 11.19 10.65
C LYS A 158 15.78 10.42 11.53
N ASP A 159 14.76 11.11 12.04
CA ASP A 159 13.66 10.50 12.78
C ASP A 159 12.73 9.74 11.85
N THR A 160 12.42 8.48 12.18
CA THR A 160 11.57 7.61 11.36
C THR A 160 10.12 8.08 11.32
N GLY A 161 9.60 8.63 12.43
CA GLY A 161 8.24 9.17 12.48
C GLY A 161 8.10 10.42 11.63
N GLU A 162 9.08 11.35 11.67
CA GLU A 162 9.10 12.53 10.81
C GLU A 162 9.20 12.14 9.34
N ALA A 163 10.02 11.14 9.00
CA ALA A 163 10.16 10.63 7.65
C ALA A 163 8.84 9.99 7.14
N PHE A 164 8.16 9.24 8.02
CA PHE A 164 6.85 8.66 7.74
C PHE A 164 5.81 9.75 7.45
N ILE A 165 5.68 10.73 8.35
CA ILE A 165 4.73 11.85 8.20
C ILE A 165 5.03 12.63 6.92
N HIS A 166 6.31 12.90 6.61
CA HIS A 166 6.72 13.60 5.41
C HIS A 166 6.23 12.90 4.12
N HIS A 167 6.35 11.57 4.06
CA HIS A 167 5.88 10.78 2.93
C HIS A 167 4.35 10.71 2.88
N ALA A 168 3.74 10.25 3.98
CA ALA A 168 2.29 10.04 4.04
C ALA A 168 1.51 11.32 3.75
N SER A 169 1.91 12.48 4.30
CA SER A 169 1.21 13.75 4.09
C SER A 169 1.14 14.17 2.61
N LYS A 170 2.17 13.87 1.81
CA LYS A 170 2.14 14.12 0.36
C LYS A 170 1.05 13.28 -0.32
N LEU A 171 0.99 11.99 0.00
CA LEU A 171 0.02 11.08 -0.60
C LEU A 171 -1.41 11.37 -0.14
N LEU A 172 -1.61 11.73 1.14
CA LEU A 172 -2.89 12.19 1.65
C LEU A 172 -3.39 13.43 0.89
N SER A 173 -2.50 14.35 0.56
CA SER A 173 -2.84 15.53 -0.23
C SER A 173 -3.29 15.18 -1.65
N VAL A 174 -2.65 14.19 -2.28
CA VAL A 174 -3.05 13.67 -3.60
C VAL A 174 -4.46 13.07 -3.52
N LEU A 175 -4.71 12.18 -2.55
CA LEU A 175 -6.03 11.55 -2.40
C LEU A 175 -7.13 12.55 -2.10
N ARG A 176 -6.85 13.54 -1.25
CA ARG A 176 -7.80 14.64 -0.96
C ARG A 176 -8.14 15.43 -2.21
N ALA A 177 -7.17 15.74 -3.07
CA ALA A 177 -7.40 16.43 -4.34
C ALA A 177 -8.32 15.64 -5.29
N HIS A 178 -8.32 14.31 -5.19
CA HIS A 178 -9.22 13.42 -5.92
C HIS A 178 -10.52 13.08 -5.17
N GLY A 179 -10.80 13.71 -4.03
CA GLY A 179 -12.00 13.48 -3.23
C GLY A 179 -12.06 12.08 -2.59
N LYS A 180 -10.92 11.43 -2.40
CA LYS A 180 -10.82 10.12 -1.76
C LYS A 180 -10.47 10.26 -0.28
N THR A 181 -11.08 9.41 0.55
CA THR A 181 -10.68 9.23 1.95
C THR A 181 -9.57 8.18 1.99
N ALA A 182 -8.45 8.54 2.59
CA ALA A 182 -7.31 7.63 2.70
C ALA A 182 -7.53 6.55 3.75
N MET A 183 -6.91 5.39 3.52
CA MET A 183 -6.69 4.36 4.53
C MET A 183 -5.19 4.09 4.67
N LEU A 184 -4.76 3.77 5.89
CA LEU A 184 -3.37 3.42 6.24
C LEU A 184 -3.37 2.18 7.12
N TRP A 185 -2.34 1.35 7.01
CA TRP A 185 -2.10 0.31 8.02
C TRP A 185 -1.54 0.92 9.29
N GLY A 186 -1.94 0.36 10.44
CA GLY A 186 -1.75 1.00 11.74
C GLY A 186 -0.39 0.80 12.40
N ASP A 187 0.42 -0.17 11.97
CA ASP A 187 1.66 -0.56 12.64
C ASP A 187 2.66 0.59 12.80
N VAL A 188 3.00 1.30 11.72
CA VAL A 188 3.90 2.47 11.77
C VAL A 188 3.22 3.67 12.44
N CYS A 189 1.90 3.85 12.19
CA CYS A 189 1.12 4.90 12.84
C CYS A 189 1.12 4.76 14.36
N MET A 190 1.00 3.54 14.88
CA MET A 190 1.03 3.25 16.32
C MET A 190 2.40 3.50 16.93
N ALA A 191 3.48 3.14 16.22
CA ALA A 191 4.84 3.38 16.68
C ALA A 191 5.15 4.88 16.84
N HIS A 192 4.41 5.75 16.12
CA HIS A 192 4.60 7.21 16.12
C HIS A 192 3.29 7.97 16.37
N ALA A 193 2.44 7.46 17.28
CA ALA A 193 1.08 7.94 17.49
C ALA A 193 0.98 9.44 17.77
N ASP A 194 1.88 10.01 18.57
CA ASP A 194 1.86 11.45 18.88
C ASP A 194 2.14 12.33 17.65
N LEU A 195 3.07 11.91 16.78
CA LEU A 195 3.36 12.60 15.53
C LEU A 195 2.20 12.47 14.56
N VAL A 196 1.58 11.29 14.47
CA VAL A 196 0.39 11.06 13.62
C VAL A 196 -0.75 11.97 14.07
N LYS A 197 -1.10 11.98 15.37
CA LYS A 197 -2.15 12.85 15.93
C LYS A 197 -1.88 14.34 15.71
N ALA A 198 -0.61 14.76 15.76
CA ALA A 198 -0.24 16.16 15.57
C ALA A 198 -0.28 16.63 14.11
N ASN A 199 -0.13 15.73 13.13
CA ASN A 199 0.09 16.08 11.73
C ASN A 199 -0.98 15.56 10.76
N ILE A 200 -1.76 14.55 11.14
CA ILE A 200 -2.79 13.93 10.30
C ILE A 200 -4.15 14.13 10.96
N SER A 201 -5.08 14.74 10.24
CA SER A 201 -6.46 14.90 10.73
C SER A 201 -7.19 13.56 10.74
N PRO A 202 -7.93 13.21 11.80
CA PRO A 202 -8.76 12.00 11.84
C PRO A 202 -9.89 12.03 10.80
N ASP A 203 -10.27 13.20 10.29
CA ASP A 203 -11.27 13.32 9.23
C ASP A 203 -10.75 12.92 7.85
N ASP A 204 -9.42 12.88 7.67
CA ASP A 204 -8.77 12.62 6.39
C ASP A 204 -8.35 11.16 6.19
N VAL A 205 -8.29 10.37 7.27
CA VAL A 205 -7.70 9.03 7.24
C VAL A 205 -8.46 8.04 8.12
N ILE A 206 -8.53 6.80 7.65
CA ILE A 206 -8.96 5.64 8.42
C ILE A 206 -7.75 4.77 8.67
N ILE A 207 -7.40 4.54 9.93
CA ILE A 207 -6.29 3.67 10.31
C ILE A 207 -6.82 2.25 10.48
N LEU A 208 -6.18 1.32 9.75
CA LEU A 208 -6.54 -0.09 9.75
C LEU A 208 -5.53 -0.87 10.59
N ASN A 209 -5.93 -1.30 11.76
CA ASN A 209 -5.08 -2.13 12.62
C ASN A 209 -5.19 -3.61 12.25
N TRP A 210 -4.05 -4.30 12.22
CA TRP A 210 -3.97 -5.73 11.95
C TRP A 210 -3.26 -6.46 13.08
N CYS A 211 -3.68 -7.69 13.34
CA CYS A 211 -3.11 -8.53 14.38
C CYS A 211 -3.24 -10.00 13.97
N TYR A 212 -2.12 -10.73 13.97
CA TYR A 212 -2.07 -12.16 13.71
C TYR A 212 -2.06 -13.02 14.99
N HIS A 213 -2.14 -12.39 16.16
CA HIS A 213 -2.17 -13.11 17.43
C HIS A 213 -3.57 -13.65 17.72
N LYS A 214 -3.63 -14.83 18.35
CA LYS A 214 -4.89 -15.47 18.75
C LYS A 214 -5.67 -14.67 19.81
N VAL A 215 -4.97 -13.91 20.61
CA VAL A 215 -5.50 -12.97 21.59
C VAL A 215 -4.91 -11.61 21.28
N VAL A 216 -5.73 -10.57 21.27
CA VAL A 216 -5.23 -9.19 21.06
C VAL A 216 -4.25 -8.88 22.19
N PRO A 217 -2.98 -8.57 21.91
CA PRO A 217 -2.02 -8.22 22.94
C PRO A 217 -2.45 -6.95 23.67
N ASP A 218 -2.15 -6.84 24.97
CA ASP A 218 -2.49 -5.67 25.77
C ASP A 218 -1.95 -4.35 25.19
N TRP A 219 -0.79 -4.39 24.52
CA TRP A 219 -0.21 -3.23 23.81
C TRP A 219 -1.00 -2.81 22.55
N LEU A 220 -1.87 -3.65 22.00
CA LEU A 220 -2.83 -3.29 20.95
C LEU A 220 -4.14 -2.74 21.53
N GLY A 221 -4.50 -3.15 22.75
CA GLY A 221 -5.74 -2.72 23.43
C GLY A 221 -5.77 -1.22 23.68
N TRP A 222 -4.69 -0.64 24.20
CA TRP A 222 -4.64 0.80 24.49
C TRP A 222 -4.71 1.70 23.24
N VAL A 223 -4.38 1.17 22.07
CA VAL A 223 -4.50 1.91 20.79
C VAL A 223 -5.96 2.14 20.40
N PHE A 224 -6.86 1.21 20.75
CA PHE A 224 -8.29 1.35 20.46
C PHE A 224 -8.98 2.32 21.42
N ASP A 225 -8.44 2.50 22.64
CA ASP A 225 -9.02 3.38 23.66
C ASP A 225 -8.59 4.85 23.49
N ASP A 226 -7.47 5.11 22.79
CA ASP A 226 -6.86 6.45 22.67
C ASP A 226 -6.97 7.08 21.27
N MET A 227 -7.51 6.38 20.26
CA MET A 227 -7.77 6.90 18.92
C MET A 227 -9.24 7.15 18.65
#